data_150b6c3c37340be848bc1bae108db30b
#
_entry.id   150b6c3c37340be848bc1bae108db30b
#
_cell.length_a   1.000
_cell.length_b   1.000
_cell.length_c   1.000
_cell.angle_alpha   90.00
_cell.angle_beta   90.00
_cell.angle_gamma   90.00
#
_symmetry.space_group_name_H-M   'P 1'
#
loop_
_entity.id
_entity.type
_entity.pdbx_description
1 polymer ?
#
loop_
_entity_poly.entity_id
_entity_poly.type
_entity_poly.pdbx_seq_one_letter_code
_entity_poly.pdbx_strand_id
1 'polypeptide(L)'
;RCLVGSEMCIRDRFLKKYGEFQVIHFNNMEGLSLDVFDLKEEYPNTKFIFSLHNYVPICMTGFYYNRYQHVNCVPECTAEDCDKCIDRSHMRNYANEMLERGRVNQEGGFEKADEYEWSDKFGFDRLSIKKDAKQFIEFKNRAVEALNKNMDSILAVSQRVLDLAVENHIEKEKLILSYIGTRVAEFQIGHSNCEIGDYFKIGYLGSNLEYEEKGYPFLLDALEEMDSSYAAKIELVLTTTTRDKDAYIQKKLKKFHKVKIIHGYSHADLHNILTGVNLGVIPALWEDNLPQVAIEMVAFGVPILSSSAGGASELTRSDAFRFNVGDTEDFLKKIYAIVDQEVSLDEFWKNHSGLCTNQEHYEQIEKVYALGKVNNISLSGKEVSEILEEKDFLYQHFVEDDVDVYRKKIERLSTELEEVRKQRDDLGWRLSETRKSKSYKLAMTMTAIPRKLKR
;
A
#
# COMPACT_ATOMS: atom_id res chain seq x y z
N ARG A 1 29.62 9.63 10.25
CA ARG A 1 30.09 9.79 8.85
C ARG A 1 29.64 8.62 8.01
N CYS A 2 28.43 8.21 8.19
CA CYS A 2 27.74 7.19 7.42
C CYS A 2 26.26 7.57 7.43
N LEU A 3 25.85 8.56 6.65
CA LEU A 3 24.42 8.97 6.62
C LEU A 3 23.61 8.16 5.62
N VAL A 4 24.18 7.69 4.55
CA VAL A 4 23.59 6.67 3.66
C VAL A 4 24.04 5.27 4.08
N GLY A 5 25.20 5.15 4.73
CA GLY A 5 25.69 3.94 5.36
C GLY A 5 25.19 3.66 6.77
N SER A 6 24.33 4.50 7.36
CA SER A 6 23.91 4.30 8.75
C SER A 6 23.13 3.00 8.94
N GLU A 7 22.20 2.66 8.06
CA GLU A 7 21.47 1.41 8.16
C GLU A 7 22.34 0.18 7.86
N MET A 8 23.21 0.25 6.85
CA MET A 8 24.19 -0.82 6.58
C MET A 8 25.25 -0.91 7.66
N CYS A 9 25.78 0.23 8.13
CA CYS A 9 26.72 0.25 9.26
C CYS A 9 26.07 -0.26 10.57
N ILE A 10 24.78 -0.01 10.80
CA ILE A 10 24.05 -0.51 11.96
C ILE A 10 23.90 -2.02 11.88
N ARG A 11 23.47 -2.54 10.71
CA ARG A 11 23.31 -3.99 10.48
C ARG A 11 24.63 -4.71 10.55
N ASP A 12 25.67 -4.19 9.92
CA ASP A 12 27.03 -4.70 9.95
C ASP A 12 27.58 -4.73 11.39
N ARG A 13 27.38 -3.64 12.16
CA ARG A 13 27.76 -3.60 13.57
C ARG A 13 26.94 -4.58 14.42
N PHE A 14 25.65 -4.69 14.15
CA PHE A 14 24.77 -5.62 14.83
C PHE A 14 25.20 -7.07 14.59
N LEU A 15 25.38 -7.45 13.33
CA LEU A 15 25.84 -8.79 12.96
C LEU A 15 27.26 -9.07 13.50
N LYS A 16 28.19 -8.12 13.39
CA LYS A 16 29.55 -8.25 13.94
C LYS A 16 29.58 -8.32 15.47
N LYS A 17 28.64 -7.66 16.15
CA LYS A 17 28.59 -7.65 17.62
C LYS A 17 27.97 -8.92 18.20
N TYR A 18 26.87 -9.38 17.60
CA TYR A 18 26.10 -10.50 18.16
C TYR A 18 26.42 -11.85 17.53
N GLY A 19 27.28 -11.87 16.52
CA GLY A 19 27.76 -13.11 15.91
C GLY A 19 26.82 -13.70 14.87
N GLU A 20 27.04 -14.97 14.57
CA GLU A 20 26.31 -15.68 13.52
C GLU A 20 24.86 -15.95 13.94
N PHE A 21 23.92 -15.35 13.24
CA PHE A 21 22.50 -15.70 13.35
C PHE A 21 22.23 -16.98 12.56
N GLN A 22 21.35 -17.82 13.07
CA GLN A 22 20.90 -19.01 12.34
C GLN A 22 20.04 -18.64 11.15
N VAL A 23 19.24 -17.56 11.26
CA VAL A 23 18.32 -17.07 10.23
C VAL A 23 18.36 -15.54 10.17
N ILE A 24 18.40 -15.01 8.96
CA ILE A 24 18.09 -13.61 8.66
C ILE A 24 16.88 -13.60 7.72
N HIS A 25 15.78 -12.98 8.17
CA HIS A 25 14.55 -12.92 7.41
C HIS A 25 14.24 -11.48 7.00
N PHE A 26 14.23 -11.22 5.70
CA PHE A 26 13.89 -9.94 5.10
C PHE A 26 12.38 -9.91 4.79
N ASN A 27 11.63 -9.09 5.50
CA ASN A 27 10.19 -8.93 5.26
C ASN A 27 9.87 -7.89 4.19
N ASN A 28 10.84 -7.09 3.79
CA ASN A 28 10.75 -6.09 2.74
C ASN A 28 12.16 -5.65 2.33
N MET A 29 12.29 -5.10 1.13
CA MET A 29 13.54 -4.48 0.68
C MET A 29 13.42 -2.97 0.43
N GLU A 30 12.27 -2.36 0.69
CA GLU A 30 12.12 -0.91 0.57
C GLU A 30 13.16 -0.19 1.43
N GLY A 31 13.87 0.74 0.81
CA GLY A 31 14.94 1.47 1.48
C GLY A 31 16.22 0.67 1.74
N LEU A 32 16.33 -0.59 1.29
CA LEU A 32 17.54 -1.39 1.39
C LEU A 32 18.35 -1.36 0.10
N SER A 33 19.67 -1.27 0.23
CA SER A 33 20.57 -1.58 -0.90
C SER A 33 20.52 -3.08 -1.21
N LEU A 34 20.61 -3.45 -2.49
CA LEU A 34 20.71 -4.84 -2.90
C LEU A 34 21.94 -5.55 -2.32
N ASP A 35 23.00 -4.79 -2.01
CA ASP A 35 24.23 -5.34 -1.45
C ASP A 35 24.03 -5.94 -0.05
N VAL A 36 22.90 -5.64 0.63
CA VAL A 36 22.58 -6.30 1.90
C VAL A 36 22.42 -7.82 1.74
N PHE A 37 22.09 -8.28 0.56
CA PHE A 37 21.96 -9.71 0.27
C PHE A 37 23.32 -10.40 0.09
N ASP A 38 24.36 -9.63 -0.25
CA ASP A 38 25.73 -10.15 -0.37
C ASP A 38 26.35 -10.52 0.99
N LEU A 39 25.72 -10.10 2.10
CA LEU A 39 26.06 -10.60 3.44
C LEU A 39 25.96 -12.13 3.53
N LYS A 40 25.23 -12.79 2.63
CA LYS A 40 25.22 -14.25 2.52
C LYS A 40 26.61 -14.84 2.29
N GLU A 41 27.48 -14.14 1.58
CA GLU A 41 28.88 -14.57 1.35
C GLU A 41 29.72 -14.50 2.63
N GLU A 42 29.46 -13.51 3.49
CA GLU A 42 30.13 -13.36 4.79
C GLU A 42 29.57 -14.34 5.84
N TYR A 43 28.29 -14.68 5.74
CA TYR A 43 27.57 -15.56 6.66
C TYR A 43 26.99 -16.79 5.93
N PRO A 44 27.82 -17.67 5.37
CA PRO A 44 27.36 -18.78 4.51
C PRO A 44 26.47 -19.79 5.25
N ASN A 45 26.66 -19.94 6.56
CA ASN A 45 25.89 -20.85 7.40
C ASN A 45 24.55 -20.26 7.88
N THR A 46 24.37 -18.94 7.79
CA THR A 46 23.13 -18.27 8.12
C THR A 46 22.10 -18.49 7.03
N LYS A 47 20.90 -18.91 7.39
CA LYS A 47 19.80 -19.07 6.44
C LYS A 47 19.21 -17.71 6.10
N PHE A 48 19.20 -17.35 4.82
CA PHE A 48 18.60 -16.10 4.33
C PHE A 48 17.23 -16.38 3.73
N ILE A 49 16.21 -15.69 4.24
CA ILE A 49 14.81 -15.83 3.83
C ILE A 49 14.28 -14.45 3.43
N PHE A 50 13.48 -14.42 2.39
CA PHE A 50 12.83 -13.20 1.93
C PHE A 50 11.32 -13.40 1.81
N SER A 51 10.50 -12.46 2.33
CA SER A 51 9.04 -12.46 2.14
C SER A 51 8.62 -11.41 1.11
N LEU A 52 7.91 -11.83 0.09
CA LEU A 52 7.35 -10.98 -0.96
C LEU A 52 6.02 -10.34 -0.49
N HIS A 53 6.13 -9.31 0.37
CA HIS A 53 4.98 -8.52 0.82
C HIS A 53 4.60 -7.40 -0.16
N ASN A 54 5.44 -7.11 -1.12
CA ASN A 54 5.22 -6.18 -2.23
C ASN A 54 6.09 -6.59 -3.43
N TYR A 55 5.96 -5.87 -4.53
CA TYR A 55 6.65 -6.20 -5.79
C TYR A 55 7.95 -5.42 -6.01
N VAL A 56 8.51 -4.75 -4.99
CA VAL A 56 9.74 -3.94 -5.16
C VAL A 56 10.87 -4.69 -5.88
N PRO A 57 11.14 -5.99 -5.64
CA PRO A 57 12.16 -6.72 -6.37
C PRO A 57 11.95 -6.78 -7.89
N ILE A 58 10.70 -6.75 -8.34
CA ILE A 58 10.34 -6.87 -9.76
C ILE A 58 9.69 -5.61 -10.33
N CYS A 59 9.39 -4.62 -9.48
CA CYS A 59 8.78 -3.34 -9.87
C CYS A 59 9.18 -2.24 -8.90
N MET A 60 9.87 -1.21 -9.36
CA MET A 60 10.35 -0.09 -8.54
C MET A 60 9.24 0.66 -7.79
N THR A 61 8.00 0.65 -8.31
CA THR A 61 6.87 1.26 -7.60
C THR A 61 6.28 0.35 -6.52
N GLY A 62 6.66 -0.92 -6.49
CA GLY A 62 6.12 -1.92 -5.57
C GLY A 62 4.69 -2.41 -5.89
N PHE A 63 4.05 -1.88 -6.92
CA PHE A 63 2.64 -2.20 -7.24
C PHE A 63 2.47 -3.20 -8.38
N TYR A 64 3.45 -3.35 -9.25
CA TYR A 64 3.35 -4.17 -10.48
C TYR A 64 2.15 -3.78 -11.35
N TYR A 65 1.82 -2.48 -11.35
CA TYR A 65 0.72 -1.84 -12.06
C TYR A 65 1.20 -0.59 -12.76
N ASN A 66 0.95 -0.50 -14.08
CA ASN A 66 1.33 0.64 -14.88
C ASN A 66 0.28 1.74 -14.77
N ARG A 67 0.54 2.73 -13.94
CA ARG A 67 -0.35 3.88 -13.70
C ARG A 67 -0.50 4.82 -14.89
N TYR A 68 0.36 4.71 -15.89
CA TYR A 68 0.22 5.47 -17.13
C TYR A 68 -0.75 4.80 -18.10
N GLN A 69 -0.68 3.48 -18.21
CA GLN A 69 -1.52 2.69 -19.12
C GLN A 69 -2.78 2.14 -18.43
N HIS A 70 -2.86 2.22 -17.09
CA HIS A 70 -3.94 1.67 -16.25
C HIS A 70 -4.13 0.15 -16.40
N VAL A 71 -3.02 -0.58 -16.49
CA VAL A 71 -3.00 -2.05 -16.64
C VAL A 71 -1.97 -2.68 -15.72
N ASN A 72 -2.16 -3.95 -15.40
CA ASN A 72 -1.14 -4.73 -14.70
C ASN A 72 0.10 -4.91 -15.58
N CYS A 73 1.27 -4.87 -14.97
CA CYS A 73 2.53 -5.08 -15.66
C CYS A 73 2.68 -6.53 -16.11
N VAL A 74 3.55 -6.72 -17.08
CA VAL A 74 4.01 -8.02 -17.55
C VAL A 74 5.54 -8.08 -17.42
N PRO A 75 6.14 -9.27 -17.40
CA PRO A 75 7.62 -9.40 -17.29
C PRO A 75 8.39 -8.62 -18.35
N GLU A 76 7.81 -8.48 -19.53
CA GLU A 76 8.39 -7.84 -20.73
C GLU A 76 8.17 -6.33 -20.79
N CYS A 77 7.70 -5.67 -19.70
CA CYS A 77 7.56 -4.22 -19.65
C CYS A 77 8.86 -3.53 -20.08
N THR A 78 8.72 -2.56 -21.00
CA THR A 78 9.88 -1.83 -21.52
C THR A 78 10.36 -0.76 -20.54
N ALA A 79 11.60 -0.32 -20.71
CA ALA A 79 12.13 0.81 -19.94
C ALA A 79 11.29 2.08 -20.14
N GLU A 80 10.74 2.31 -21.33
CA GLU A 80 9.88 3.46 -21.64
C GLU A 80 8.54 3.37 -20.88
N ASP A 81 7.94 2.18 -20.78
CA ASP A 81 6.71 1.97 -20.03
C ASP A 81 6.93 2.24 -18.52
N CYS A 82 8.06 1.76 -17.97
CA CYS A 82 8.44 2.02 -16.59
C CYS A 82 8.69 3.52 -16.33
N ASP A 83 9.36 4.21 -17.25
CA ASP A 83 9.65 5.64 -17.14
C ASP A 83 8.36 6.48 -17.06
N LYS A 84 7.42 6.24 -17.98
CA LYS A 84 6.10 6.90 -17.98
C LYS A 84 5.27 6.58 -16.73
N CYS A 85 5.30 5.32 -16.28
CA CYS A 85 4.61 4.89 -15.07
C CYS A 85 5.15 5.59 -13.83
N ILE A 86 6.47 5.66 -13.67
CA ILE A 86 7.13 6.28 -12.53
C ILE A 86 6.86 7.79 -12.48
N ASP A 87 6.88 8.48 -13.61
CA ASP A 87 6.53 9.90 -13.68
C ASP A 87 5.08 10.14 -13.24
N ARG A 88 4.15 9.34 -13.74
CA ARG A 88 2.72 9.45 -13.42
C ARG A 88 2.43 9.19 -11.94
N SER A 89 3.16 8.27 -11.35
CA SER A 89 2.95 7.87 -9.95
C SER A 89 3.62 8.79 -8.93
N HIS A 90 4.28 9.86 -9.37
CA HIS A 90 5.11 10.70 -8.51
C HIS A 90 6.18 9.93 -7.71
N MET A 91 6.53 8.73 -8.18
CA MET A 91 7.48 7.82 -7.52
C MET A 91 8.91 8.01 -8.02
N ARG A 92 9.16 8.94 -8.95
CA ARG A 92 10.49 9.13 -9.54
C ARG A 92 11.57 9.43 -8.48
N ASN A 93 11.25 10.24 -7.49
CA ASN A 93 12.21 10.55 -6.42
C ASN A 93 12.53 9.31 -5.59
N TYR A 94 11.53 8.52 -5.24
CA TYR A 94 11.70 7.25 -4.54
C TYR A 94 12.51 6.24 -5.39
N ALA A 95 12.14 6.06 -6.65
CA ALA A 95 12.85 5.19 -7.56
C ALA A 95 14.33 5.62 -7.75
N ASN A 96 14.58 6.93 -7.87
CA ASN A 96 15.92 7.48 -7.94
C ASN A 96 16.71 7.22 -6.65
N GLU A 97 16.10 7.42 -5.49
CA GLU A 97 16.73 7.12 -4.20
C GLU A 97 17.12 5.64 -4.10
N MET A 98 16.23 4.73 -4.50
CA MET A 98 16.52 3.29 -4.53
C MET A 98 17.69 2.94 -5.47
N LEU A 99 17.73 3.55 -6.67
CA LEU A 99 18.82 3.35 -7.62
C LEU A 99 20.16 3.89 -7.09
N GLU A 100 20.12 5.02 -6.39
CA GLU A 100 21.35 5.62 -5.82
C GLU A 100 21.88 4.84 -4.65
N ARG A 101 21.01 4.35 -3.76
CA ARG A 101 21.43 3.45 -2.68
C ARG A 101 22.13 2.20 -3.21
N GLY A 102 21.65 1.64 -4.34
CA GLY A 102 22.31 0.51 -4.99
C GLY A 102 23.65 0.86 -5.69
N ARG A 103 23.91 2.13 -6.00
CA ARG A 103 25.14 2.59 -6.68
C ARG A 103 26.27 3.02 -5.75
N VAL A 104 25.90 3.63 -4.63
CA VAL A 104 26.87 4.17 -3.66
C VAL A 104 27.91 3.11 -3.25
N ASN A 105 27.49 1.86 -3.21
CA ASN A 105 28.36 0.77 -2.80
C ASN A 105 29.31 0.27 -3.91
N GLN A 106 29.03 0.58 -5.19
CA GLN A 106 29.90 0.15 -6.31
C GLN A 106 31.08 1.09 -6.56
N GLU A 107 30.98 2.36 -6.22
CA GLU A 107 31.99 3.37 -6.57
C GLU A 107 32.84 3.86 -5.39
N GLY A 108 32.61 3.39 -4.17
CA GLY A 108 33.43 3.73 -2.98
C GLY A 108 33.43 5.22 -2.61
N GLY A 109 32.50 6.00 -3.14
CA GLY A 109 32.50 7.45 -3.02
C GLY A 109 31.42 8.01 -2.11
N PHE A 110 31.77 8.17 -0.83
CA PHE A 110 30.91 8.83 0.16
C PHE A 110 30.92 10.39 0.10
N GLU A 111 31.74 10.98 -0.74
CA GLU A 111 31.92 12.45 -0.75
C GLU A 111 30.76 13.24 -1.35
N LYS A 112 29.84 12.62 -2.08
CA LYS A 112 28.68 13.31 -2.69
C LYS A 112 27.38 13.21 -1.90
N ALA A 113 27.34 12.42 -0.84
CA ALA A 113 26.13 12.28 0.00
C ALA A 113 25.90 13.47 0.95
N ASP A 114 26.92 14.29 1.20
CA ASP A 114 26.84 15.44 2.11
C ASP A 114 26.08 16.66 1.52
N GLU A 115 25.79 16.65 0.20
CA GLU A 115 25.00 17.73 -0.45
C GLU A 115 23.49 17.45 -0.46
N TYR A 116 23.04 16.30 -0.04
CA TYR A 116 21.62 16.01 0.11
C TYR A 116 21.10 16.49 1.47
N GLU A 117 20.75 17.76 1.56
CA GLU A 117 19.90 18.23 2.65
C GLU A 117 18.57 17.47 2.62
N TRP A 118 18.26 16.79 3.70
CA TRP A 118 16.98 16.13 3.93
C TRP A 118 15.76 17.06 3.80
N SER A 119 15.99 18.40 3.74
CA SER A 119 14.99 19.42 3.50
C SER A 119 14.28 19.27 2.14
N ASP A 120 14.93 18.69 1.13
CA ASP A 120 14.35 18.50 -0.19
C ASP A 120 13.53 17.19 -0.31
N LYS A 121 13.50 16.39 0.74
CA LYS A 121 12.80 15.12 0.78
C LYS A 121 11.28 15.21 0.54
N PHE A 122 10.70 16.39 0.64
CA PHE A 122 9.28 16.68 0.45
C PHE A 122 8.99 17.78 -0.59
N GLY A 123 10.02 18.32 -1.25
CA GLY A 123 9.90 19.26 -2.35
C GLY A 123 10.11 18.54 -3.68
N PHE A 124 9.05 18.01 -4.26
CA PHE A 124 9.04 17.15 -5.45
C PHE A 124 9.57 17.78 -6.74
N ASP A 125 9.99 19.05 -6.73
CA ASP A 125 10.22 19.81 -7.98
C ASP A 125 11.67 19.96 -8.43
N ARG A 126 12.69 19.45 -7.73
CA ARG A 126 14.09 19.82 -8.02
C ARG A 126 15.04 18.73 -8.49
N LEU A 127 14.69 17.48 -8.48
CA LEU A 127 15.55 16.43 -9.01
C LEU A 127 15.14 16.01 -10.41
N SER A 128 15.31 16.90 -11.38
CA SER A 128 15.32 16.55 -12.80
C SER A 128 16.65 15.86 -13.17
N ILE A 129 17.02 14.82 -12.43
CA ILE A 129 18.06 13.92 -12.93
C ILE A 129 17.38 13.11 -14.03
N LYS A 130 17.71 13.40 -15.27
CA LYS A 130 17.38 12.55 -16.42
C LYS A 130 18.15 11.24 -16.24
N LYS A 131 17.63 10.34 -15.40
CA LYS A 131 18.14 8.99 -15.31
C LYS A 131 17.59 8.21 -16.50
N ASP A 132 18.45 7.43 -17.12
CA ASP A 132 18.07 6.54 -18.21
C ASP A 132 17.05 5.52 -17.67
N ALA A 133 15.89 5.43 -18.28
CA ALA A 133 14.83 4.49 -17.94
C ALA A 133 15.30 3.02 -17.92
N LYS A 134 16.37 2.68 -18.64
CA LYS A 134 17.03 1.37 -18.59
C LYS A 134 17.46 0.97 -17.18
N GLN A 135 17.79 1.92 -16.33
CA GLN A 135 18.22 1.66 -14.96
C GLN A 135 17.13 0.96 -14.11
N PHE A 136 15.85 1.18 -14.42
CA PHE A 136 14.76 0.49 -13.72
C PHE A 136 14.72 -1.00 -14.07
N ILE A 137 14.98 -1.33 -15.32
CA ILE A 137 15.08 -2.73 -15.77
C ILE A 137 16.37 -3.38 -15.24
N GLU A 138 17.49 -2.66 -15.24
CA GLU A 138 18.73 -3.12 -14.63
C GLU A 138 18.58 -3.40 -13.14
N PHE A 139 17.87 -2.51 -12.39
CA PHE A 139 17.59 -2.75 -10.99
C PHE A 139 16.77 -4.02 -10.78
N LYS A 140 15.67 -4.20 -11.53
CA LYS A 140 14.85 -5.41 -11.50
C LYS A 140 15.71 -6.66 -11.73
N ASN A 141 16.50 -6.68 -12.78
CA ASN A 141 17.35 -7.83 -13.12
C ASN A 141 18.34 -8.14 -12.00
N ARG A 142 19.01 -7.13 -11.46
CA ARG A 142 19.94 -7.28 -10.34
C ARG A 142 19.24 -7.74 -9.06
N ALA A 143 18.03 -7.26 -8.78
CA ALA A 143 17.25 -7.67 -7.61
C ALA A 143 16.84 -9.15 -7.72
N VAL A 144 16.36 -9.58 -8.88
CA VAL A 144 16.02 -10.99 -9.13
C VAL A 144 17.26 -11.88 -9.04
N GLU A 145 18.39 -11.45 -9.63
CA GLU A 145 19.65 -12.17 -9.54
C GLU A 145 20.15 -12.31 -8.08
N ALA A 146 20.09 -11.21 -7.32
CA ALA A 146 20.49 -11.20 -5.92
C ALA A 146 19.60 -12.11 -5.04
N LEU A 147 18.29 -12.13 -5.29
CA LEU A 147 17.37 -13.04 -4.61
C LEU A 147 17.66 -14.50 -4.98
N ASN A 148 17.84 -14.79 -6.26
CA ASN A 148 18.14 -16.14 -6.74
C ASN A 148 19.51 -16.63 -6.22
N LYS A 149 20.51 -15.76 -6.15
CA LYS A 149 21.85 -16.11 -5.64
C LYS A 149 21.86 -16.32 -4.13
N ASN A 150 21.27 -15.40 -3.38
CA ASN A 150 21.58 -15.24 -1.96
C ASN A 150 20.49 -15.78 -1.02
N MET A 151 19.22 -15.94 -1.48
CA MET A 151 18.16 -16.47 -0.61
C MET A 151 18.13 -17.99 -0.62
N ASP A 152 17.98 -18.58 0.56
CA ASP A 152 17.72 -20.01 0.73
C ASP A 152 16.24 -20.35 0.53
N SER A 153 15.35 -19.42 0.85
CA SER A 153 13.91 -19.54 0.63
C SER A 153 13.28 -18.17 0.42
N ILE A 154 12.25 -18.12 -0.43
CA ILE A 154 11.47 -16.90 -0.71
C ILE A 154 10.00 -17.23 -0.48
N LEU A 155 9.36 -16.48 0.44
CA LEU A 155 7.98 -16.70 0.81
C LEU A 155 7.06 -15.81 -0.02
N ALA A 156 6.13 -16.41 -0.74
CA ALA A 156 5.08 -15.71 -1.48
C ALA A 156 3.80 -15.72 -0.66
N VAL A 157 3.21 -14.55 -0.43
CA VAL A 157 2.06 -14.36 0.47
C VAL A 157 0.72 -14.79 -0.13
N SER A 158 0.69 -15.11 -1.42
CA SER A 158 -0.44 -15.71 -2.13
C SER A 158 0.07 -16.53 -3.32
N GLN A 159 -0.78 -17.37 -3.89
CA GLN A 159 -0.45 -18.13 -5.09
C GLN A 159 -0.15 -17.18 -6.26
N ARG A 160 -0.93 -16.09 -6.40
CA ARG A 160 -0.70 -15.11 -7.46
C ARG A 160 0.66 -14.43 -7.33
N VAL A 161 1.09 -14.08 -6.12
CA VAL A 161 2.45 -13.53 -5.89
C VAL A 161 3.51 -14.56 -6.27
N LEU A 162 3.30 -15.82 -5.96
CA LEU A 162 4.20 -16.90 -6.36
C LEU A 162 4.30 -17.02 -7.87
N ASP A 163 3.17 -17.03 -8.57
CA ASP A 163 3.12 -17.14 -10.03
C ASP A 163 3.81 -15.95 -10.69
N LEU A 164 3.55 -14.73 -10.23
CA LEU A 164 4.22 -13.52 -10.71
C LEU A 164 5.73 -13.52 -10.44
N ALA A 165 6.15 -14.07 -9.31
CA ALA A 165 7.57 -14.23 -9.02
C ALA A 165 8.26 -15.16 -10.03
N VAL A 166 7.63 -16.31 -10.34
CA VAL A 166 8.12 -17.26 -11.36
C VAL A 166 8.12 -16.62 -12.74
N GLU A 167 7.03 -15.94 -13.13
CA GLU A 167 6.94 -15.20 -14.40
C GLU A 167 8.08 -14.17 -14.53
N ASN A 168 8.54 -13.58 -13.42
CA ASN A 168 9.64 -12.63 -13.38
C ASN A 168 11.01 -13.27 -13.06
N HIS A 169 11.18 -14.56 -13.35
CA HIS A 169 12.45 -15.29 -13.29
C HIS A 169 13.02 -15.52 -11.88
N ILE A 170 12.20 -15.44 -10.84
CA ILE A 170 12.60 -15.94 -9.53
C ILE A 170 12.54 -17.47 -9.57
N GLU A 171 13.58 -18.13 -9.07
CA GLU A 171 13.72 -19.59 -9.11
C GLU A 171 12.59 -20.27 -8.32
N LYS A 172 11.79 -21.09 -8.99
CA LYS A 172 10.62 -21.76 -8.42
C LYS A 172 10.98 -22.62 -7.22
N GLU A 173 12.14 -23.23 -7.23
CA GLU A 173 12.64 -24.13 -6.20
C GLU A 173 12.87 -23.41 -4.85
N LYS A 174 13.05 -22.10 -4.88
CA LYS A 174 13.22 -21.26 -3.70
C LYS A 174 11.90 -20.70 -3.17
N LEU A 175 10.85 -20.72 -4.00
CA LEU A 175 9.55 -20.14 -3.67
C LEU A 175 8.71 -21.11 -2.82
N ILE A 176 8.15 -20.57 -1.75
CA ILE A 176 7.25 -21.29 -0.83
C ILE A 176 5.99 -20.44 -0.69
N LEU A 177 4.83 -21.03 -0.94
CA LEU A 177 3.56 -20.39 -0.66
C LEU A 177 3.36 -20.31 0.85
N SER A 178 3.22 -19.11 1.38
CA SER A 178 3.03 -18.85 2.81
C SER A 178 2.06 -17.69 2.99
N TYR A 179 0.78 -18.00 3.07
CA TYR A 179 -0.26 -17.01 3.31
C TYR A 179 0.01 -16.24 4.61
N ILE A 180 -0.26 -14.94 4.59
CA ILE A 180 -0.12 -14.12 5.79
C ILE A 180 -1.17 -14.51 6.83
N GLY A 181 -0.70 -14.76 8.05
CA GLY A 181 -1.57 -14.89 9.21
C GLY A 181 -1.99 -13.50 9.70
N THR A 182 -3.26 -13.36 10.05
CA THR A 182 -3.75 -12.13 10.65
C THR A 182 -4.51 -12.42 11.94
N ARG A 183 -4.42 -11.50 12.90
CA ARG A 183 -5.18 -11.62 14.15
C ARG A 183 -6.69 -11.65 13.91
N VAL A 184 -7.16 -11.02 12.84
CA VAL A 184 -8.57 -10.96 12.48
C VAL A 184 -9.07 -12.34 12.03
N ALA A 185 -8.23 -13.14 11.38
CA ALA A 185 -8.56 -14.50 10.96
C ALA A 185 -8.90 -15.44 12.15
N GLU A 186 -8.45 -15.11 13.36
CA GLU A 186 -8.76 -15.87 14.57
C GLU A 186 -10.21 -15.66 15.05
N PHE A 187 -10.86 -14.57 14.63
CA PHE A 187 -12.22 -14.23 15.07
C PHE A 187 -13.33 -14.92 14.30
N GLN A 188 -13.07 -15.68 13.27
CA GLN A 188 -14.00 -16.36 12.36
C GLN A 188 -15.46 -16.43 12.90
N ILE A 189 -16.16 -15.30 12.77
CA ILE A 189 -17.57 -15.20 13.15
C ILE A 189 -18.33 -15.94 12.05
N GLY A 190 -18.91 -17.08 12.38
CA GLY A 190 -19.56 -17.98 11.41
C GLY A 190 -20.52 -17.28 10.42
N HIS A 191 -20.97 -18.01 9.44
CA HIS A 191 -21.72 -17.58 8.24
C HIS A 191 -23.07 -16.84 8.48
N SER A 192 -23.20 -16.03 9.53
CA SER A 192 -24.47 -15.44 9.99
C SER A 192 -25.02 -14.31 9.12
N ASN A 193 -24.27 -13.85 8.11
CA ASN A 193 -24.65 -12.68 7.32
C ASN A 193 -25.30 -13.02 5.96
N CYS A 194 -25.58 -14.30 5.68
CA CYS A 194 -26.21 -14.70 4.41
C CYS A 194 -27.73 -14.38 4.35
N GLU A 195 -28.36 -14.01 5.48
CA GLU A 195 -29.76 -13.60 5.46
C GLU A 195 -29.92 -12.22 4.83
N ILE A 196 -30.63 -12.17 3.72
CA ILE A 196 -30.95 -10.93 3.01
C ILE A 196 -32.19 -10.34 3.67
N GLY A 197 -32.06 -9.14 4.26
CA GLY A 197 -33.18 -8.37 4.80
C GLY A 197 -34.02 -7.71 3.69
N ASP A 198 -34.71 -6.63 4.02
CA ASP A 198 -35.52 -5.88 3.04
C ASP A 198 -34.70 -5.28 1.91
N TYR A 199 -33.42 -5.02 2.15
CA TYR A 199 -32.44 -4.47 1.19
C TYR A 199 -31.16 -5.28 1.21
N PHE A 200 -30.61 -5.49 0.02
CA PHE A 200 -29.31 -6.13 -0.13
C PHE A 200 -28.18 -5.13 0.22
N LYS A 201 -27.25 -5.50 1.10
CA LYS A 201 -26.19 -4.59 1.56
C LYS A 201 -24.84 -4.96 0.97
N ILE A 202 -24.24 -4.01 0.24
CA ILE A 202 -22.89 -4.12 -0.32
C ILE A 202 -21.94 -3.28 0.52
N GLY A 203 -20.83 -3.90 0.96
CA GLY A 203 -19.76 -3.27 1.72
C GLY A 203 -18.49 -3.06 0.91
N TYR A 204 -17.84 -1.92 1.10
CA TYR A 204 -16.49 -1.65 0.62
C TYR A 204 -15.66 -1.07 1.76
N LEU A 205 -14.55 -1.75 2.07
CA LEU A 205 -13.55 -1.28 3.03
C LEU A 205 -12.37 -0.68 2.25
N GLY A 206 -12.36 0.62 2.09
CA GLY A 206 -11.30 1.33 1.37
C GLY A 206 -10.77 2.53 2.15
N SER A 207 -9.68 3.11 1.68
CA SER A 207 -9.05 4.26 2.34
C SER A 207 -9.20 5.56 1.54
N ASN A 208 -8.64 5.63 0.35
CA ASN A 208 -8.54 6.89 -0.39
C ASN A 208 -8.94 6.71 -1.86
N LEU A 209 -9.69 7.69 -2.39
CA LEU A 209 -10.05 7.78 -3.81
C LEU A 209 -8.85 8.04 -4.73
N GLU A 210 -7.75 8.56 -4.20
CA GLU A 210 -6.56 8.89 -4.99
C GLU A 210 -5.75 7.65 -5.40
N TYR A 211 -5.96 6.53 -4.72
CA TYR A 211 -5.33 5.25 -5.06
C TYR A 211 -6.19 4.50 -6.09
N GLU A 212 -6.08 4.90 -7.36
CA GLU A 212 -6.87 4.30 -8.46
C GLU A 212 -6.68 2.78 -8.57
N GLU A 213 -5.46 2.29 -8.30
CA GLU A 213 -5.13 0.86 -8.33
C GLU A 213 -5.91 0.04 -7.31
N LYS A 214 -6.36 0.64 -6.22
CA LYS A 214 -7.26 -0.01 -5.23
C LYS A 214 -8.69 -0.16 -5.74
N GLY A 215 -9.02 0.45 -6.89
CA GLY A 215 -10.27 0.28 -7.59
C GLY A 215 -11.46 1.05 -7.03
N TYR A 216 -11.25 1.99 -6.08
CA TYR A 216 -12.38 2.77 -5.54
C TYR A 216 -13.04 3.66 -6.61
N PRO A 217 -12.29 4.40 -7.47
CA PRO A 217 -12.91 5.11 -8.59
C PRO A 217 -13.68 4.19 -9.53
N PHE A 218 -13.09 3.05 -9.92
CA PHE A 218 -13.76 2.03 -10.73
C PHE A 218 -15.08 1.57 -10.09
N LEU A 219 -15.07 1.26 -8.78
CA LEU A 219 -16.27 0.85 -8.08
C LEU A 219 -17.38 1.91 -8.16
N LEU A 220 -17.03 3.18 -7.93
CA LEU A 220 -18.01 4.28 -7.99
C LEU A 220 -18.59 4.45 -9.39
N ASP A 221 -17.75 4.33 -10.43
CA ASP A 221 -18.18 4.43 -11.84
C ASP A 221 -19.09 3.25 -12.20
N ALA A 222 -18.71 2.03 -11.87
CA ALA A 222 -19.52 0.84 -12.11
C ALA A 222 -20.86 0.88 -11.38
N LEU A 223 -20.88 1.32 -10.11
CA LEU A 223 -22.13 1.50 -9.36
C LEU A 223 -23.01 2.62 -9.93
N GLU A 224 -22.42 3.68 -10.50
CA GLU A 224 -23.18 4.72 -11.20
C GLU A 224 -23.85 4.17 -12.48
N GLU A 225 -23.26 3.20 -13.16
CA GLU A 225 -23.82 2.56 -14.34
C GLU A 225 -24.90 1.52 -14.01
N MET A 226 -24.94 0.99 -12.80
CA MET A 226 -25.91 -0.03 -12.37
C MET A 226 -27.36 0.36 -12.74
N ASP A 227 -28.18 -0.60 -13.14
CA ASP A 227 -29.61 -0.37 -13.39
C ASP A 227 -30.32 0.17 -12.15
N SER A 228 -31.17 1.18 -12.32
CA SER A 228 -31.89 1.84 -11.24
C SER A 228 -32.84 0.90 -10.48
N SER A 229 -33.37 -0.12 -11.11
CA SER A 229 -34.24 -1.12 -10.49
C SER A 229 -33.47 -2.00 -9.49
N TYR A 230 -32.19 -2.28 -9.75
CA TYR A 230 -31.29 -2.96 -8.81
C TYR A 230 -30.78 -1.99 -7.73
N ALA A 231 -30.31 -0.81 -8.13
CA ALA A 231 -29.77 0.18 -7.20
C ALA A 231 -30.81 0.55 -6.10
N ALA A 232 -32.09 0.64 -6.43
CA ALA A 232 -33.17 0.92 -5.48
C ALA A 232 -33.38 -0.19 -4.42
N LYS A 233 -32.86 -1.40 -4.65
CA LYS A 233 -32.93 -2.53 -3.71
C LYS A 233 -31.65 -2.68 -2.88
N ILE A 234 -30.65 -1.82 -3.09
CA ILE A 234 -29.31 -1.96 -2.50
C ILE A 234 -29.01 -0.82 -1.54
N GLU A 235 -28.48 -1.16 -0.36
CA GLU A 235 -27.81 -0.25 0.55
C GLU A 235 -26.29 -0.40 0.40
N LEU A 236 -25.58 0.73 0.42
CA LEU A 236 -24.12 0.76 0.33
C LEU A 236 -23.51 1.17 1.68
N VAL A 237 -22.48 0.44 2.12
CA VAL A 237 -21.63 0.76 3.27
C VAL A 237 -20.21 0.96 2.77
N LEU A 238 -19.76 2.20 2.66
CA LEU A 238 -18.50 2.57 2.07
C LEU A 238 -17.59 3.20 3.13
N THR A 239 -16.35 2.76 3.24
CA THR A 239 -15.36 3.45 4.08
C THR A 239 -14.44 4.31 3.22
N THR A 240 -13.96 5.43 3.77
CA THR A 240 -12.97 6.30 3.14
C THR A 240 -12.24 7.14 4.18
N THR A 241 -11.04 7.59 3.87
CA THR A 241 -10.33 8.60 4.68
C THR A 241 -10.55 10.02 4.15
N THR A 242 -11.08 10.16 2.94
CA THR A 242 -11.25 11.42 2.22
C THR A 242 -12.61 12.05 2.50
N ARG A 243 -12.67 13.07 3.34
CA ARG A 243 -13.95 13.72 3.77
C ARG A 243 -14.52 14.71 2.78
N ASP A 244 -13.70 15.35 1.99
CA ASP A 244 -14.11 16.39 1.03
C ASP A 244 -14.81 15.82 -0.22
N LYS A 245 -14.89 14.50 -0.37
CA LYS A 245 -15.55 13.82 -1.49
C LYS A 245 -16.94 13.28 -1.19
N ASP A 246 -17.45 13.42 0.03
CA ASP A 246 -18.77 12.86 0.41
C ASP A 246 -19.88 13.34 -0.49
N ALA A 247 -19.96 14.64 -0.75
CA ALA A 247 -20.99 15.20 -1.61
C ALA A 247 -20.92 14.67 -3.05
N TYR A 248 -19.70 14.41 -3.55
CA TYR A 248 -19.48 13.79 -4.84
C TYR A 248 -19.98 12.35 -4.85
N ILE A 249 -19.59 11.53 -3.85
CA ILE A 249 -20.02 10.13 -3.72
C ILE A 249 -21.55 10.04 -3.59
N GLN A 250 -22.15 10.84 -2.71
CA GLN A 250 -23.60 10.87 -2.51
C GLN A 250 -24.35 11.26 -3.79
N LYS A 251 -23.86 12.25 -4.53
CA LYS A 251 -24.47 12.67 -5.80
C LYS A 251 -24.38 11.56 -6.85
N LYS A 252 -23.21 10.89 -6.95
CA LYS A 252 -22.95 9.83 -7.91
C LYS A 252 -23.84 8.61 -7.67
N LEU A 253 -24.03 8.25 -6.41
CA LEU A 253 -24.77 7.07 -5.97
C LEU A 253 -26.21 7.35 -5.52
N LYS A 254 -26.81 8.49 -5.91
CA LYS A 254 -28.14 8.96 -5.47
C LYS A 254 -29.29 7.99 -5.80
N LYS A 255 -29.11 7.06 -6.74
CA LYS A 255 -30.13 6.08 -7.14
C LYS A 255 -30.23 4.86 -6.21
N PHE A 256 -29.23 4.67 -5.33
CA PHE A 256 -29.24 3.62 -4.33
C PHE A 256 -30.22 3.94 -3.21
N HIS A 257 -30.81 2.89 -2.62
CA HIS A 257 -31.75 3.07 -1.50
C HIS A 257 -31.09 3.87 -0.38
N LYS A 258 -29.85 3.54 -0.02
CA LYS A 258 -29.09 4.24 1.02
C LYS A 258 -27.60 4.13 0.75
N VAL A 259 -26.87 5.22 1.02
CA VAL A 259 -25.41 5.25 0.97
C VAL A 259 -24.88 5.74 2.33
N LYS A 260 -24.25 4.84 3.08
CA LYS A 260 -23.58 5.14 4.33
C LYS A 260 -22.08 5.28 4.07
N ILE A 261 -21.52 6.46 4.36
CA ILE A 261 -20.08 6.73 4.25
C ILE A 261 -19.49 6.78 5.67
N ILE A 262 -18.40 6.06 5.90
CA ILE A 262 -17.72 5.97 7.18
C ILE A 262 -16.27 6.45 7.00
N HIS A 263 -15.83 7.39 7.84
CA HIS A 263 -14.51 8.00 7.76
C HIS A 263 -13.53 7.40 8.74
N GLY A 264 -12.64 6.55 8.19
CA GLY A 264 -11.68 5.81 8.99
C GLY A 264 -12.36 4.77 9.88
N TYR A 265 -11.63 3.74 10.22
CA TYR A 265 -12.08 2.73 11.18
C TYR A 265 -10.87 2.03 11.79
N SER A 266 -11.09 1.39 12.91
CA SER A 266 -10.16 0.47 13.56
C SER A 266 -10.68 -0.96 13.48
N HIS A 267 -9.85 -1.95 13.79
CA HIS A 267 -10.31 -3.34 13.87
C HIS A 267 -11.47 -3.54 14.86
N ALA A 268 -11.57 -2.70 15.91
CA ALA A 268 -12.67 -2.75 16.87
C ALA A 268 -14.02 -2.34 16.26
N ASP A 269 -14.01 -1.55 15.20
CA ASP A 269 -15.23 -1.04 14.54
C ASP A 269 -15.77 -2.02 13.49
N LEU A 270 -14.93 -2.99 13.03
CA LEU A 270 -15.28 -3.91 11.92
C LEU A 270 -16.58 -4.65 12.18
N HIS A 271 -16.81 -5.15 13.40
CA HIS A 271 -18.05 -5.84 13.74
C HIS A 271 -19.27 -4.96 13.45
N ASN A 272 -19.25 -3.69 13.88
CA ASN A 272 -20.35 -2.77 13.68
C ASN A 272 -20.53 -2.32 12.23
N ILE A 273 -19.42 -2.26 11.47
CA ILE A 273 -19.44 -1.87 10.06
C ILE A 273 -19.99 -3.00 9.20
N LEU A 274 -19.57 -4.23 9.45
CA LEU A 274 -19.84 -5.39 8.63
C LEU A 274 -21.14 -6.14 9.04
N THR A 275 -21.69 -5.85 10.23
CA THR A 275 -22.96 -6.45 10.65
C THR A 275 -24.08 -6.16 9.65
N GLY A 276 -24.66 -7.24 9.11
CA GLY A 276 -25.73 -7.20 8.12
C GLY A 276 -25.27 -6.82 6.71
N VAL A 277 -24.00 -6.67 6.43
CA VAL A 277 -23.46 -6.59 5.06
C VAL A 277 -23.55 -7.98 4.43
N ASN A 278 -24.20 -8.08 3.25
CA ASN A 278 -24.40 -9.35 2.55
C ASN A 278 -23.22 -9.70 1.64
N LEU A 279 -22.60 -8.70 1.02
CA LEU A 279 -21.53 -8.89 0.05
C LEU A 279 -20.48 -7.79 0.22
N GLY A 280 -19.23 -8.18 0.41
CA GLY A 280 -18.08 -7.29 0.32
C GLY A 280 -17.58 -7.17 -1.11
N VAL A 281 -17.01 -6.04 -1.49
CA VAL A 281 -16.43 -5.84 -2.83
C VAL A 281 -14.95 -5.49 -2.70
N ILE A 282 -14.11 -6.21 -3.46
CA ILE A 282 -12.66 -5.96 -3.58
C ILE A 282 -12.35 -5.64 -5.04
N PRO A 283 -12.48 -4.37 -5.46
CA PRO A 283 -12.42 -3.96 -6.87
C PRO A 283 -11.01 -3.63 -7.34
N ALA A 284 -9.98 -4.22 -6.74
CA ALA A 284 -8.59 -3.92 -7.03
C ALA A 284 -8.29 -4.04 -8.53
N LEU A 285 -7.64 -3.02 -9.10
CA LEU A 285 -7.20 -3.02 -10.51
C LEU A 285 -5.78 -3.57 -10.65
N TRP A 286 -5.01 -3.58 -9.57
CA TRP A 286 -3.65 -4.08 -9.51
C TRP A 286 -3.58 -5.49 -8.91
N GLU A 287 -2.45 -6.12 -9.07
CA GLU A 287 -2.15 -7.43 -8.48
C GLU A 287 -1.93 -7.29 -6.95
N ASP A 288 -3.01 -6.98 -6.21
CA ASP A 288 -2.90 -6.85 -4.73
C ASP A 288 -2.47 -8.19 -4.12
N ASN A 289 -1.40 -8.19 -3.37
CA ASN A 289 -0.73 -9.41 -2.91
C ASN A 289 -1.67 -10.35 -2.16
N LEU A 290 -2.30 -9.84 -1.10
CA LEU A 290 -3.42 -10.42 -0.37
C LEU A 290 -4.01 -9.33 0.52
N PRO A 291 -5.05 -8.61 0.07
CA PRO A 291 -5.53 -7.42 0.77
C PRO A 291 -6.15 -7.77 2.12
N GLN A 292 -5.69 -7.12 3.18
CA GLN A 292 -6.19 -7.35 4.54
C GLN A 292 -7.70 -7.12 4.65
N VAL A 293 -8.24 -6.13 3.93
CA VAL A 293 -9.68 -5.85 3.91
C VAL A 293 -10.51 -7.04 3.40
N ALA A 294 -9.97 -7.86 2.49
CA ALA A 294 -10.62 -9.08 2.05
C ALA A 294 -10.66 -10.13 3.17
N ILE A 295 -9.54 -10.31 3.87
CA ILE A 295 -9.45 -11.20 5.04
C ILE A 295 -10.40 -10.71 6.15
N GLU A 296 -10.44 -9.40 6.41
CA GLU A 296 -11.33 -8.78 7.39
C GLU A 296 -12.80 -9.09 7.08
N MET A 297 -13.26 -8.85 5.86
CA MET A 297 -14.63 -9.14 5.46
C MET A 297 -14.97 -10.61 5.64
N VAL A 298 -14.13 -11.52 5.15
CA VAL A 298 -14.36 -12.97 5.24
C VAL A 298 -14.33 -13.46 6.70
N ALA A 299 -13.39 -12.94 7.52
CA ALA A 299 -13.31 -13.30 8.94
C ALA A 299 -14.57 -12.90 9.72
N PHE A 300 -15.22 -11.81 9.32
CA PHE A 300 -16.49 -11.35 9.88
C PHE A 300 -17.73 -11.95 9.20
N GLY A 301 -17.55 -13.02 8.41
CA GLY A 301 -18.68 -13.77 7.82
C GLY A 301 -19.29 -13.09 6.60
N VAL A 302 -18.61 -12.13 5.96
CA VAL A 302 -19.06 -11.45 4.74
C VAL A 302 -18.38 -12.07 3.52
N PRO A 303 -19.13 -12.75 2.62
CA PRO A 303 -18.57 -13.23 1.36
C PRO A 303 -18.13 -12.04 0.49
N ILE A 304 -17.09 -12.23 -0.32
CA ILE A 304 -16.57 -11.16 -1.16
C ILE A 304 -16.72 -11.45 -2.65
N LEU A 305 -17.02 -10.42 -3.43
CA LEU A 305 -16.86 -10.37 -4.86
C LEU A 305 -15.57 -9.62 -5.17
N SER A 306 -14.56 -10.30 -5.70
CA SER A 306 -13.26 -9.71 -5.99
C SER A 306 -12.97 -9.63 -7.48
N SER A 307 -12.12 -8.68 -7.86
CA SER A 307 -11.52 -8.71 -9.20
C SER A 307 -10.65 -9.96 -9.36
N SER A 308 -10.38 -10.34 -10.61
CA SER A 308 -9.50 -11.46 -10.95
C SER A 308 -8.01 -11.17 -10.67
N ALA A 309 -7.66 -9.92 -10.36
CA ALA A 309 -6.30 -9.52 -10.04
C ALA A 309 -5.99 -9.76 -8.55
N GLY A 310 -4.78 -10.24 -8.28
CA GLY A 310 -4.24 -10.40 -6.93
C GLY A 310 -4.82 -11.56 -6.11
N GLY A 311 -4.36 -11.64 -4.86
CA GLY A 311 -4.63 -12.77 -3.97
C GLY A 311 -6.03 -12.80 -3.36
N ALA A 312 -6.84 -11.71 -3.43
CA ALA A 312 -8.22 -11.74 -2.93
C ALA A 312 -9.08 -12.79 -3.64
N SER A 313 -8.80 -13.02 -4.93
CA SER A 313 -9.51 -14.01 -5.74
C SER A 313 -9.29 -15.47 -5.30
N GLU A 314 -8.31 -15.71 -4.43
CA GLU A 314 -7.97 -17.04 -3.90
C GLU A 314 -8.81 -17.43 -2.68
N LEU A 315 -9.51 -16.48 -2.07
CA LEU A 315 -10.32 -16.73 -0.86
C LEU A 315 -11.56 -17.58 -1.15
N THR A 316 -11.94 -17.71 -2.41
CA THR A 316 -12.95 -18.69 -2.85
C THR A 316 -12.57 -19.31 -4.19
N ARG A 317 -12.93 -20.57 -4.39
CA ARG A 317 -12.75 -21.28 -5.66
C ARG A 317 -13.91 -21.09 -6.62
N SER A 318 -14.98 -20.37 -6.20
CA SER A 318 -16.13 -20.13 -7.06
C SER A 318 -15.89 -18.94 -7.97
N ASP A 319 -15.96 -19.17 -9.29
CA ASP A 319 -15.88 -18.11 -10.31
C ASP A 319 -17.10 -17.16 -10.27
N ALA A 320 -18.18 -17.54 -9.59
CA ALA A 320 -19.34 -16.66 -9.40
C ALA A 320 -19.02 -15.43 -8.57
N PHE A 321 -17.98 -15.52 -7.70
CA PHE A 321 -17.50 -14.42 -6.84
C PHE A 321 -16.21 -13.77 -7.35
N ARG A 322 -15.94 -13.91 -8.65
CA ARG A 322 -14.79 -13.28 -9.32
C ARG A 322 -15.25 -12.59 -10.58
N PHE A 323 -14.82 -11.36 -10.80
CA PHE A 323 -15.06 -10.62 -12.05
C PHE A 323 -13.74 -10.24 -12.72
N ASN A 324 -13.76 -10.04 -14.02
CA ASN A 324 -12.59 -9.64 -14.79
C ASN A 324 -12.13 -8.24 -14.36
N VAL A 325 -10.83 -8.07 -14.10
CA VAL A 325 -10.26 -6.82 -13.63
C VAL A 325 -10.61 -5.66 -14.57
N GLY A 326 -11.19 -4.58 -14.00
CA GLY A 326 -11.57 -3.38 -14.75
C GLY A 326 -12.81 -3.53 -15.65
N ASP A 327 -13.48 -4.68 -15.65
CA ASP A 327 -14.65 -4.97 -16.48
C ASP A 327 -15.95 -4.63 -15.71
N THR A 328 -16.53 -3.47 -16.02
CA THR A 328 -17.77 -2.99 -15.42
C THR A 328 -18.97 -3.91 -15.74
N GLU A 329 -19.03 -4.44 -16.97
CA GLU A 329 -20.14 -5.28 -17.40
C GLU A 329 -20.15 -6.60 -16.65
N ASP A 330 -18.98 -7.26 -16.56
CA ASP A 330 -18.85 -8.52 -15.82
C ASP A 330 -19.08 -8.31 -14.31
N PHE A 331 -18.55 -7.21 -13.73
CA PHE A 331 -18.81 -6.84 -12.34
C PHE A 331 -20.30 -6.69 -12.03
N LEU A 332 -21.03 -5.91 -12.84
CA LEU A 332 -22.46 -5.71 -12.65
C LEU A 332 -23.26 -6.98 -12.86
N LYS A 333 -22.91 -7.78 -13.87
CA LYS A 333 -23.52 -9.08 -14.13
C LYS A 333 -23.41 -10.02 -12.93
N LYS A 334 -22.23 -10.07 -12.27
CA LYS A 334 -22.04 -10.87 -11.05
C LYS A 334 -22.92 -10.37 -9.89
N ILE A 335 -22.98 -9.05 -9.69
CA ILE A 335 -23.86 -8.47 -8.66
C ILE A 335 -25.33 -8.80 -8.94
N TYR A 336 -25.81 -8.65 -10.17
CA TYR A 336 -27.19 -8.94 -10.51
C TYR A 336 -27.55 -10.41 -10.24
N ALA A 337 -26.72 -11.35 -10.66
CA ALA A 337 -26.91 -12.77 -10.38
C ALA A 337 -27.00 -13.10 -8.87
N ILE A 338 -26.18 -12.40 -8.06
CA ILE A 338 -26.21 -12.56 -6.59
C ILE A 338 -27.48 -11.93 -5.99
N VAL A 339 -27.85 -10.71 -6.41
CA VAL A 339 -29.04 -10.00 -5.90
C VAL A 339 -30.34 -10.72 -6.27
N ASP A 340 -30.41 -11.30 -7.49
CA ASP A 340 -31.56 -12.11 -7.95
C ASP A 340 -31.53 -13.54 -7.39
N GLN A 341 -30.53 -13.89 -6.57
CA GLN A 341 -30.34 -15.20 -5.95
C GLN A 341 -30.15 -16.34 -6.97
N GLU A 342 -29.76 -16.04 -8.20
CA GLU A 342 -29.28 -17.02 -9.17
C GLU A 342 -27.97 -17.65 -8.71
N VAL A 343 -27.16 -16.88 -7.99
CA VAL A 343 -25.95 -17.29 -7.28
C VAL A 343 -26.20 -17.09 -5.77
N SER A 344 -26.20 -18.20 -5.02
CA SER A 344 -26.34 -18.16 -3.57
C SER A 344 -25.07 -17.67 -2.88
N LEU A 345 -25.18 -16.83 -1.87
CA LEU A 345 -24.03 -16.44 -1.01
C LEU A 345 -23.39 -17.66 -0.33
N ASP A 346 -24.15 -18.74 -0.07
CA ASP A 346 -23.63 -19.98 0.48
C ASP A 346 -22.62 -20.68 -0.45
N GLU A 347 -22.67 -20.39 -1.75
CA GLU A 347 -21.71 -20.93 -2.72
C GLU A 347 -20.31 -20.44 -2.43
N PHE A 348 -20.16 -19.17 -2.00
CA PHE A 348 -18.86 -18.65 -1.56
C PHE A 348 -18.27 -19.54 -0.45
N TRP A 349 -19.07 -19.82 0.58
CA TRP A 349 -18.62 -20.57 1.76
C TRP A 349 -18.34 -22.03 1.48
N LYS A 350 -19.12 -22.67 0.61
CA LYS A 350 -18.87 -24.04 0.15
C LYS A 350 -17.54 -24.19 -0.57
N ASN A 351 -17.08 -23.11 -1.21
CA ASN A 351 -15.86 -23.06 -2.00
C ASN A 351 -14.75 -22.24 -1.33
N HIS A 352 -14.95 -21.78 -0.09
CA HIS A 352 -13.98 -20.98 0.63
C HIS A 352 -12.70 -21.77 0.92
N SER A 353 -11.56 -21.13 0.70
CA SER A 353 -10.23 -21.75 0.86
C SER A 353 -9.74 -21.78 2.31
N GLY A 354 -10.45 -21.12 3.24
CA GLY A 354 -10.00 -20.89 4.60
C GLY A 354 -9.15 -19.62 4.72
N LEU A 355 -9.01 -19.13 5.94
CA LEU A 355 -8.10 -18.03 6.28
C LEU A 355 -6.92 -18.60 7.06
N CYS A 356 -5.72 -18.12 6.76
CA CYS A 356 -4.54 -18.46 7.53
C CYS A 356 -4.55 -17.71 8.87
N THR A 357 -4.54 -18.44 9.98
CA THR A 357 -4.39 -17.87 11.32
C THR A 357 -2.94 -17.50 11.61
N ASN A 358 -2.70 -16.64 12.62
CA ASN A 358 -1.34 -16.36 13.08
C ASN A 358 -0.60 -17.64 13.49
N GLN A 359 -1.29 -18.55 14.17
CA GLN A 359 -0.70 -19.80 14.63
C GLN A 359 -0.23 -20.67 13.45
N GLU A 360 -1.08 -20.83 12.42
CA GLU A 360 -0.74 -21.60 11.22
C GLU A 360 0.43 -20.94 10.46
N HIS A 361 0.43 -19.61 10.38
CA HIS A 361 1.54 -18.87 9.76
C HIS A 361 2.85 -19.07 10.52
N TYR A 362 2.84 -18.97 11.85
CA TYR A 362 4.04 -19.22 12.67
C TYR A 362 4.56 -20.65 12.50
N GLU A 363 3.68 -21.65 12.48
CA GLU A 363 4.08 -23.04 12.24
C GLU A 363 4.70 -23.25 10.86
N GLN A 364 4.23 -22.52 9.84
CA GLN A 364 4.85 -22.51 8.50
C GLN A 364 6.23 -21.89 8.55
N ILE A 365 6.36 -20.70 9.18
CA ILE A 365 7.63 -19.99 9.32
C ILE A 365 8.64 -20.85 10.10
N GLU A 366 8.26 -21.51 11.17
CA GLU A 366 9.13 -22.41 11.92
C GLU A 366 9.67 -23.55 11.05
N LYS A 367 8.82 -24.15 10.21
CA LYS A 367 9.24 -25.18 9.25
C LYS A 367 10.23 -24.63 8.21
N VAL A 368 9.99 -23.42 7.72
CA VAL A 368 10.89 -22.77 6.78
C VAL A 368 12.22 -22.43 7.43
N TYR A 369 12.21 -21.94 8.66
CA TYR A 369 13.46 -21.71 9.39
C TYR A 369 14.24 -23.01 9.57
N ALA A 370 13.57 -24.17 9.70
CA ALA A 370 14.17 -25.49 9.87
C ALA A 370 15.38 -25.45 10.81
N LEU A 371 15.24 -24.69 11.89
CA LEU A 371 16.18 -24.69 12.98
C LEU A 371 16.15 -26.12 13.51
N GLY A 372 17.18 -26.90 13.19
CA GLY A 372 17.38 -28.22 13.82
C GLY A 372 17.18 -28.03 15.32
N LYS A 373 16.81 -29.09 16.08
CA LYS A 373 16.53 -28.96 17.51
C LYS A 373 17.48 -27.96 18.14
N VAL A 374 17.02 -26.72 18.26
CA VAL A 374 17.72 -25.69 19.02
C VAL A 374 17.73 -26.29 20.43
N ASN A 375 18.88 -26.71 20.88
CA ASN A 375 19.08 -26.86 22.31
C ASN A 375 18.61 -25.51 22.85
N ASN A 376 17.52 -25.51 23.59
CA ASN A 376 16.93 -24.31 24.16
C ASN A 376 18.05 -23.40 24.60
N ILE A 377 18.36 -22.36 23.82
CA ILE A 377 19.16 -21.25 24.28
C ILE A 377 18.24 -20.59 25.28
N SER A 378 18.27 -21.08 26.50
CA SER A 378 17.69 -20.42 27.65
C SER A 378 18.58 -19.19 27.85
N LEU A 379 18.24 -18.11 27.13
CA LEU A 379 18.78 -16.80 27.47
C LEU A 379 18.42 -16.58 28.94
N SER A 380 19.38 -16.37 29.77
CA SER A 380 19.16 -15.98 31.16
C SER A 380 18.33 -14.69 31.15
N GLY A 381 17.48 -14.46 32.15
CA GLY A 381 16.73 -13.22 32.25
C GLY A 381 17.61 -11.97 32.16
N LYS A 382 18.89 -12.09 32.50
CA LYS A 382 19.91 -11.03 32.36
C LYS A 382 20.25 -10.78 30.88
N GLU A 383 20.48 -11.82 30.07
CA GLU A 383 20.78 -11.66 28.63
C GLU A 383 19.58 -11.12 27.86
N VAL A 384 18.35 -11.52 28.22
CA VAL A 384 17.13 -10.93 27.65
C VAL A 384 17.01 -9.45 28.04
N SER A 385 17.31 -9.09 29.29
CA SER A 385 17.30 -7.69 29.75
C SER A 385 18.33 -6.84 29.02
N GLU A 386 19.55 -7.36 28.84
CA GLU A 386 20.61 -6.67 28.10
C GLU A 386 20.25 -6.46 26.62
N ILE A 387 19.61 -7.44 25.97
CA ILE A 387 19.11 -7.30 24.58
C ILE A 387 17.98 -6.27 24.48
N LEU A 388 17.07 -6.24 25.46
CA LEU A 388 15.97 -5.28 25.51
C LEU A 388 16.48 -3.86 25.80
N GLU A 389 17.41 -3.70 26.75
CA GLU A 389 18.05 -2.41 27.04
C GLU A 389 18.82 -1.88 25.83
N GLU A 390 19.50 -2.73 25.10
CA GLU A 390 20.21 -2.31 23.89
C GLU A 390 19.27 -2.02 22.73
N LYS A 391 18.18 -2.76 22.59
CA LYS A 391 17.10 -2.43 21.66
C LYS A 391 16.50 -1.05 21.99
N ASP A 392 16.22 -0.78 23.27
CA ASP A 392 15.68 0.49 23.72
C ASP A 392 16.71 1.62 23.56
N PHE A 393 18.00 1.36 23.80
CA PHE A 393 19.09 2.29 23.52
C PHE A 393 19.20 2.61 22.03
N LEU A 394 19.16 1.59 21.16
CA LEU A 394 19.17 1.78 19.70
C LEU A 394 17.92 2.54 19.25
N TYR A 395 16.74 2.18 19.77
CA TYR A 395 15.50 2.86 19.46
C TYR A 395 15.52 4.32 19.91
N GLN A 396 15.96 4.61 21.14
CA GLN A 396 16.07 5.97 21.66
C GLN A 396 17.10 6.80 20.88
N HIS A 397 18.29 6.27 20.59
CA HIS A 397 19.32 7.05 19.90
C HIS A 397 19.03 7.28 18.39
N PHE A 398 18.30 6.39 17.74
CA PHE A 398 18.00 6.52 16.32
C PHE A 398 16.62 7.13 16.04
N VAL A 399 15.65 6.89 16.92
CA VAL A 399 14.31 7.48 16.81
C VAL A 399 14.24 8.87 17.44
N GLU A 400 14.94 9.10 18.55
CA GLU A 400 15.00 10.44 19.18
C GLU A 400 15.78 11.44 18.35
N ASP A 401 16.89 11.06 17.72
CA ASP A 401 17.61 11.94 16.78
C ASP A 401 16.73 12.28 15.56
N ASP A 402 16.02 11.32 15.00
CA ASP A 402 15.05 11.58 13.92
C ASP A 402 13.85 12.39 14.42
N VAL A 403 13.32 12.10 15.60
CA VAL A 403 12.21 12.86 16.22
C VAL A 403 12.62 14.29 16.51
N ASP A 404 13.83 14.54 16.98
CA ASP A 404 14.32 15.89 17.23
C ASP A 404 14.56 16.67 15.93
N VAL A 405 15.03 16.02 14.88
CA VAL A 405 15.11 16.61 13.52
C VAL A 405 13.71 16.99 13.03
N TYR A 406 12.73 16.09 13.18
CA TYR A 406 11.34 16.40 12.79
C TYR A 406 10.70 17.45 13.68
N ARG A 407 10.97 17.47 14.99
CA ARG A 407 10.49 18.50 15.91
C ARG A 407 11.01 19.88 15.51
N LYS A 408 12.31 20.02 15.26
CA LYS A 408 12.92 21.28 14.78
C LYS A 408 12.34 21.72 13.44
N LYS A 409 12.06 20.78 12.54
CA LYS A 409 11.43 21.06 11.25
C LYS A 409 9.97 21.52 11.41
N ILE A 410 9.21 20.90 12.29
CA ILE A 410 7.83 21.30 12.62
C ILE A 410 7.82 22.70 13.23
N GLU A 411 8.72 23.03 14.15
CA GLU A 411 8.86 24.35 14.73
C GLU A 411 9.18 25.42 13.68
N ARG A 412 10.14 25.11 12.77
CA ARG A 412 10.48 26.00 11.65
C ARG A 412 9.29 26.23 10.73
N LEU A 413 8.63 25.16 10.27
CA LEU A 413 7.46 25.25 9.40
C LEU A 413 6.29 25.97 10.08
N SER A 414 6.11 25.80 11.37
CA SER A 414 5.11 26.51 12.16
C SER A 414 5.39 28.02 12.18
N THR A 415 6.64 28.40 12.34
CA THR A 415 7.07 29.81 12.30
C THR A 415 6.86 30.42 10.93
N GLU A 416 7.26 29.71 9.87
CA GLU A 416 7.04 30.15 8.47
C GLU A 416 5.52 30.28 8.16
N LEU A 417 4.71 29.35 8.65
CA LEU A 417 3.26 29.41 8.50
C LEU A 417 2.64 30.63 9.20
N GLU A 418 3.14 30.98 10.40
CA GLU A 418 2.71 32.18 11.12
C GLU A 418 3.08 33.46 10.37
N GLU A 419 4.29 33.52 9.78
CA GLU A 419 4.71 34.63 8.94
C GLU A 419 3.82 34.75 7.69
N VAL A 420 3.55 33.67 7.00
CA VAL A 420 2.66 33.66 5.82
C VAL A 420 1.24 34.10 6.21
N ARG A 421 0.72 33.63 7.35
CA ARG A 421 -0.57 34.07 7.87
C ARG A 421 -0.58 35.59 8.13
N LYS A 422 0.46 36.11 8.78
CA LYS A 422 0.60 37.53 9.04
C LYS A 422 0.65 38.36 7.75
N GLN A 423 1.41 37.91 6.74
CA GLN A 423 1.45 38.54 5.42
C GLN A 423 0.09 38.51 4.72
N ARG A 424 -0.62 37.37 4.78
CA ARG A 424 -1.98 37.25 4.25
C ARG A 424 -2.94 38.24 4.91
N ASP A 425 -2.87 38.38 6.22
CA ASP A 425 -3.76 39.26 6.99
C ASP A 425 -3.44 40.74 6.71
N ASP A 426 -2.15 41.10 6.57
CA ASP A 426 -1.72 42.44 6.15
C ASP A 426 -2.22 42.79 4.72
N LEU A 427 -2.06 41.81 3.80
CA LEU A 427 -2.59 41.98 2.43
C LEU A 427 -4.12 42.09 2.43
N GLY A 428 -4.80 41.31 3.25
CA GLY A 428 -6.26 41.39 3.44
C GLY A 428 -6.69 42.76 3.96
N TRP A 429 -5.96 43.31 4.94
CA TRP A 429 -6.18 44.64 5.48
C TRP A 429 -5.95 45.71 4.42
N ARG A 430 -4.82 45.69 3.70
CA ARG A 430 -4.50 46.63 2.61
C ARG A 430 -5.54 46.58 1.51
N LEU A 431 -6.01 45.40 1.13
CA LEU A 431 -7.07 45.25 0.14
C LEU A 431 -8.38 45.86 0.63
N SER A 432 -8.72 45.68 1.91
CA SER A 432 -9.90 46.28 2.55
C SER A 432 -9.80 47.81 2.51
N GLU A 433 -8.66 48.36 2.92
CA GLU A 433 -8.43 49.84 2.90
C GLU A 433 -8.46 50.37 1.47
N THR A 434 -7.85 49.67 0.53
CA THR A 434 -7.90 50.05 -0.91
C THR A 434 -9.36 50.10 -1.39
N ARG A 435 -10.18 49.11 -1.05
CA ARG A 435 -11.62 49.05 -1.42
C ARG A 435 -12.44 50.17 -0.78
N LYS A 436 -12.07 50.65 0.40
CA LYS A 436 -12.70 51.81 1.08
C LYS A 436 -12.31 53.14 0.45
N SER A 437 -11.17 53.20 -0.25
CA SER A 437 -10.66 54.46 -0.81
C SER A 437 -11.62 55.04 -1.82
N LYS A 438 -11.68 56.41 -1.83
CA LYS A 438 -12.48 57.16 -2.80
C LYS A 438 -12.07 56.88 -4.25
N SER A 439 -10.76 56.71 -4.47
CA SER A 439 -10.18 56.43 -5.80
C SER A 439 -10.65 55.04 -6.32
N TYR A 440 -10.65 53.99 -5.49
CA TYR A 440 -11.14 52.67 -5.89
C TYR A 440 -12.64 52.69 -6.20
N LYS A 441 -13.42 53.36 -5.35
CA LYS A 441 -14.88 53.49 -5.55
C LYS A 441 -15.18 54.26 -6.85
N LEU A 442 -14.41 55.31 -7.15
CA LEU A 442 -14.53 56.06 -8.39
C LEU A 442 -14.17 55.20 -9.62
N ALA A 443 -13.04 54.46 -9.56
CA ALA A 443 -12.62 53.58 -10.64
C ALA A 443 -13.66 52.44 -10.91
N MET A 444 -14.22 51.84 -9.86
CA MET A 444 -15.26 50.85 -10.00
C MET A 444 -16.56 51.40 -10.59
N THR A 445 -16.91 52.66 -10.26
CA THR A 445 -18.05 53.35 -10.85
C THR A 445 -17.82 53.66 -12.34
N MET A 446 -16.65 54.14 -12.70
CA MET A 446 -16.28 54.41 -14.11
C MET A 446 -16.22 53.15 -14.98
N THR A 447 -15.79 52.00 -14.42
CA THR A 447 -15.78 50.72 -15.15
C THR A 447 -17.14 50.00 -15.21
N ALA A 448 -18.09 50.36 -14.34
CA ALA A 448 -19.44 49.80 -14.34
C ALA A 448 -20.37 50.47 -15.41
N ILE A 449 -20.05 51.71 -15.80
CA ILE A 449 -20.84 52.47 -16.80
C ILE A 449 -20.88 51.76 -18.18
N PRO A 450 -19.78 51.25 -18.74
CA PRO A 450 -19.80 50.57 -20.03
C PRO A 450 -20.61 49.26 -20.05
N ARG A 451 -20.79 48.58 -18.89
CA ARG A 451 -21.56 47.34 -18.79
C ARG A 451 -23.06 47.53 -18.84
N LYS A 452 -23.56 48.67 -18.44
CA LYS A 452 -24.98 49.03 -18.54
C LYS A 452 -25.44 49.50 -19.92
N LEU A 453 -24.48 49.93 -20.77
CA LEU A 453 -24.73 50.36 -22.15
C LEU A 453 -24.68 49.22 -23.19
N LYS A 454 -24.37 47.95 -22.74
CA LYS A 454 -24.34 46.77 -23.58
C LYS A 454 -25.50 45.79 -23.29
N ARG A 455 -26.53 46.23 -22.60
CA ARG A 455 -27.80 45.47 -22.45
C ARG A 455 -28.94 46.18 -23.19
#